data_dbeb811a34a628bf58772b9d5902d04d
#
_entry.id   dbeb811a34a628bf58772b9d5902d04d
#
_cell.length_a   1.000
_cell.length_b   1.000
_cell.length_c   1.000
_cell.angle_alpha   90.00
_cell.angle_beta   90.00
_cell.angle_gamma   90.00
#
_symmetry.space_group_name_H-M   'P 1'
#
loop_
_entity.id
_entity.type
_entity.pdbx_description
1 polymer ?
#
loop_
_entity_poly.entity_id
_entity_poly.type
_entity_poly.pdbx_seq_one_letter_code
_entity_poly.pdbx_strand_id
1 'polypeptide(L)'
;MKVCAFLTDGFETVEALAVVDILRRADIKTDMISITGDINVKSAQGVIVQADELLDEYVFEGDELLFLPGGPGHKSYYDCKDLLE
;
A
#
# COMPACT_ATOMS: atom_id res chain seq x y z
N MET A 1 -11.07 5.65 12.28
CA MET A 1 -9.79 5.82 11.58
C MET A 1 -9.55 4.66 10.63
N LYS A 2 -8.95 4.93 9.51
CA LYS A 2 -8.64 3.93 8.49
C LYS A 2 -7.15 3.99 8.16
N VAL A 3 -6.56 2.84 7.84
CA VAL A 3 -5.16 2.79 7.44
C VAL A 3 -5.08 2.48 5.95
N CYS A 4 -4.25 3.23 5.23
CA CYS A 4 -3.99 3.00 3.81
C CYS A 4 -2.55 2.50 3.67
N ALA A 5 -2.39 1.26 3.23
CA ALA A 5 -1.08 0.68 2.97
C ALA A 5 -0.79 0.79 1.48
N PHE A 6 0.20 1.60 1.12
CA PHE A 6 0.53 1.84 -0.29
C PHE A 6 1.52 0.81 -0.78
N LEU A 7 1.20 0.17 -1.90
CA LEU A 7 2.05 -0.86 -2.50
C LEU A 7 2.61 -0.39 -3.83
N THR A 8 3.91 -0.64 -4.02
CA THR A 8 4.57 -0.44 -5.30
C THR A 8 5.42 -1.67 -5.60
N ASP A 9 5.78 -1.87 -6.87
CA ASP A 9 6.63 -3.00 -7.24
C ASP A 9 7.94 -2.94 -6.45
N GLY A 10 8.34 -4.08 -5.91
CA GLY A 10 9.53 -4.17 -5.07
C GLY A 10 9.27 -3.95 -3.58
N PHE A 11 8.01 -3.90 -3.15
CA PHE A 11 7.72 -3.74 -1.72
C PHE A 11 8.17 -4.97 -0.93
N GLU A 12 8.43 -4.79 0.36
CA GLU A 12 8.85 -5.88 1.23
C GLU A 12 7.63 -6.70 1.64
N THR A 13 7.57 -7.97 1.21
CA THR A 13 6.39 -8.81 1.36
C THR A 13 5.95 -8.93 2.83
N VAL A 14 6.87 -9.38 3.69
CA VAL A 14 6.53 -9.65 5.10
C VAL A 14 6.19 -8.36 5.83
N GLU A 15 6.96 -7.32 5.60
CA GLU A 15 6.74 -6.03 6.27
C GLU A 15 5.36 -5.47 5.94
N ALA A 16 4.98 -5.50 4.67
CA ALA A 16 3.69 -4.96 4.25
C ALA A 16 2.53 -5.83 4.74
N LEU A 17 2.58 -7.12 4.46
CA LEU A 17 1.44 -8.00 4.72
C LEU A 17 1.26 -8.30 6.20
N ALA A 18 2.35 -8.35 6.97
CA ALA A 18 2.25 -8.58 8.41
C ALA A 18 1.50 -7.42 9.09
N VAL A 19 1.81 -6.20 8.70
CA VAL A 19 1.13 -5.03 9.26
C VAL A 19 -0.35 -5.02 8.87
N VAL A 20 -0.66 -5.28 7.60
CA VAL A 20 -2.05 -5.34 7.14
C VAL A 20 -2.82 -6.43 7.88
N ASP A 21 -2.22 -7.60 8.04
CA ASP A 21 -2.84 -8.73 8.74
C ASP A 21 -3.15 -8.37 10.20
N ILE A 22 -2.17 -7.82 10.91
CA ILE A 22 -2.34 -7.44 12.31
C ILE A 22 -3.43 -6.39 12.48
N LEU A 23 -3.44 -5.37 11.61
CA LEU A 23 -4.43 -4.32 11.68
C LEU A 23 -5.84 -4.84 11.42
N ARG A 24 -6.00 -5.72 10.44
CA ARG A 24 -7.31 -6.31 10.14
C ARG A 24 -7.79 -7.21 11.26
N ARG A 25 -6.89 -7.93 11.92
CA ARG A 25 -7.24 -8.77 13.08
C ARG A 25 -7.70 -7.92 14.26
N ALA A 26 -7.22 -6.70 14.35
CA ALA A 26 -7.62 -5.75 15.39
C ALA A 26 -8.88 -4.96 15.02
N ASP A 27 -9.58 -5.36 13.97
CA ASP A 27 -10.78 -4.68 13.45
C ASP A 27 -10.52 -3.25 12.99
N ILE A 28 -9.29 -2.94 12.61
CA ILE A 28 -8.96 -1.65 12.03
C ILE A 28 -9.08 -1.75 10.53
N LYS A 29 -9.93 -0.91 9.93
CA LYS A 29 -10.12 -0.92 8.49
C LYS A 29 -8.82 -0.57 7.80
N THR A 30 -8.34 -1.45 6.92
CA THR A 30 -7.05 -1.30 6.25
C THR A 30 -7.22 -1.62 4.77
N ASP A 31 -6.88 -0.64 3.92
CA ASP A 31 -6.93 -0.81 2.47
C ASP A 31 -5.52 -0.87 1.92
N MET A 32 -5.27 -1.85 1.05
CA MET A 32 -4.03 -1.92 0.28
C MET A 32 -4.24 -1.17 -1.02
N ILE A 33 -3.44 -0.14 -1.26
CA ILE A 33 -3.61 0.74 -2.41
C ILE A 33 -2.39 0.64 -3.31
N SER A 34 -2.60 0.26 -4.57
CA SER A 34 -1.52 0.20 -5.56
C SER A 34 -1.25 1.59 -6.12
N ILE A 35 0.02 1.99 -6.14
CA ILE A 35 0.43 3.24 -6.77
C ILE A 35 1.04 3.02 -8.16
N THR A 36 1.03 1.76 -8.64
CA THR A 36 1.67 1.42 -9.92
C THR A 36 0.74 1.58 -11.13
N GLY A 37 -0.55 1.73 -10.89
CA GLY A 37 -1.55 1.72 -11.96
C GLY A 37 -2.10 0.34 -12.27
N ASP A 38 -1.54 -0.70 -11.65
CA ASP A 38 -1.98 -2.09 -11.81
C ASP A 38 -2.43 -2.59 -10.44
N ILE A 39 -3.59 -3.24 -10.38
CA ILE A 39 -4.12 -3.77 -9.12
C ILE A 39 -3.24 -4.90 -8.56
N ASN A 40 -2.50 -5.58 -9.42
CA ASN A 40 -1.55 -6.63 -9.02
C ASN A 40 -0.17 -6.02 -8.86
N VAL A 41 0.41 -6.16 -7.67
CA VAL A 41 1.70 -5.58 -7.33
C VAL A 41 2.67 -6.69 -6.94
N LYS A 42 3.87 -6.67 -7.51
CA LYS A 42 4.87 -7.69 -7.26
C LYS A 42 5.87 -7.24 -6.22
N SER A 43 6.00 -8.01 -5.14
CA SER A 43 6.93 -7.70 -4.07
C SER A 43 8.38 -7.95 -4.48
N ALA A 44 9.32 -7.51 -3.62
CA ALA A 44 10.75 -7.74 -3.83
C ALA A 44 11.09 -9.24 -3.87
N GLN A 45 10.29 -10.07 -3.22
CA GLN A 45 10.49 -11.51 -3.17
C GLN A 45 9.72 -12.25 -4.26
N GLY A 46 9.13 -11.53 -5.21
CA GLY A 46 8.44 -12.12 -6.35
C GLY A 46 7.00 -12.54 -6.09
N VAL A 47 6.43 -12.18 -4.96
CA VAL A 47 5.05 -12.50 -4.62
C VAL A 47 4.12 -11.46 -5.23
N ILE A 48 3.12 -11.92 -5.97
CA ILE A 48 2.13 -11.01 -6.56
C ILE A 48 0.97 -10.87 -5.59
N VAL A 49 0.67 -9.64 -5.20
CA VAL A 49 -0.42 -9.32 -4.28
C VAL A 49 -1.43 -8.45 -5.00
N GLN A 50 -2.69 -8.82 -4.91
CA GLN A 50 -3.77 -7.99 -5.45
C GLN A 50 -4.14 -6.93 -4.42
N ALA A 51 -3.95 -5.66 -4.77
CA ALA A 51 -4.35 -4.56 -3.92
C ALA A 51 -5.87 -4.43 -3.90
N ASP A 52 -6.38 -3.71 -2.91
CA ASP A 52 -7.83 -3.47 -2.81
C ASP A 52 -8.29 -2.38 -3.76
N GLU A 53 -7.46 -1.37 -3.97
CA GLU A 53 -7.80 -0.19 -4.76
C GLU A 53 -6.58 0.32 -5.52
N LEU A 54 -6.84 1.11 -6.58
CA LEU A 54 -5.80 1.87 -7.26
C LEU A 54 -5.80 3.30 -6.68
N LEU A 55 -4.61 3.90 -6.57
CA LEU A 55 -4.49 5.25 -6.03
C LEU A 55 -5.32 6.26 -6.82
N ASP A 56 -5.32 6.14 -8.16
CA ASP A 56 -6.05 7.06 -9.03
C ASP A 56 -7.56 7.07 -8.77
N GLU A 57 -8.08 5.97 -8.25
CA GLU A 57 -9.52 5.79 -8.02
C GLU A 57 -9.90 5.92 -6.55
N TYR A 58 -8.91 6.06 -5.67
CA TYR A 58 -9.16 6.09 -4.24
C TYR A 58 -9.54 7.47 -3.76
N VAL A 59 -10.61 7.54 -2.96
CA VAL A 59 -11.07 8.80 -2.39
C VAL A 59 -10.67 8.85 -0.92
N PHE A 60 -9.79 9.80 -0.58
CA PHE A 60 -9.36 10.00 0.79
C PHE A 60 -10.38 10.85 1.55
N GLU A 61 -10.68 10.46 2.77
CA GLU A 61 -11.68 11.15 3.59
C GLU A 61 -11.06 12.11 4.60
N GLY A 62 -9.73 12.08 4.75
CA GLY A 62 -9.00 13.03 5.59
C GLY A 62 -8.61 12.50 6.96
N ASP A 63 -9.05 11.31 7.34
CA ASP A 63 -8.71 10.72 8.64
C ASP A 63 -7.87 9.44 8.51
N GLU A 64 -7.26 9.22 7.37
CA GLU A 64 -6.47 8.02 7.12
C GLU A 64 -5.05 8.15 7.68
N LEU A 65 -4.54 7.05 8.21
CA LEU A 65 -3.13 6.91 8.52
C LEU A 65 -2.45 6.22 7.33
N LEU A 66 -1.35 6.80 6.85
CA LEU A 66 -0.66 6.28 5.68
C LEU A 66 0.51 5.41 6.09
N PHE A 67 0.61 4.23 5.49
CA PHE A 67 1.70 3.29 5.74
C PHE A 67 2.44 3.01 4.44
N LEU A 68 3.75 3.22 4.45
CA LEU A 68 4.62 3.02 3.29
C LEU A 68 5.60 1.88 3.60
N PRO A 69 5.29 0.64 3.15
CA PRO A 69 6.21 -0.48 3.41
C PRO A 69 7.58 -0.25 2.78
N GLY A 70 8.64 -0.72 3.45
CA GLY A 70 9.99 -0.62 2.92
C GLY A 70 10.24 -1.55 1.74
N GLY A 71 11.49 -1.60 1.30
CA GLY A 71 11.93 -2.46 0.22
C GLY A 71 12.60 -1.67 -0.89
N PRO A 72 13.21 -2.35 -1.87
CA PRO A 72 13.91 -1.68 -2.97
C PRO A 72 13.02 -0.76 -3.80
N GLY A 73 11.70 -0.99 -3.79
CA GLY A 73 10.77 -0.18 -4.56
C GLY A 73 10.33 1.11 -3.89
N HIS A 74 10.84 1.43 -2.69
CA HIS A 74 10.33 2.56 -1.92
C HIS A 74 10.51 3.92 -2.61
N LYS A 75 11.45 4.03 -3.53
CA LYS A 75 11.67 5.27 -4.28
C LYS A 75 10.45 5.68 -5.09
N SER A 76 9.65 4.71 -5.52
CA SER A 76 8.45 4.99 -6.31
C SER A 76 7.44 5.83 -5.54
N TYR A 77 7.45 5.78 -4.22
CA TYR A 77 6.58 6.61 -3.40
C TYR A 77 6.93 8.09 -3.53
N TYR A 78 8.21 8.40 -3.63
CA TYR A 78 8.66 9.79 -3.76
C TYR A 78 8.38 10.35 -5.15
N ASP A 79 8.31 9.47 -6.16
CA ASP A 79 8.04 9.88 -7.54
C ASP A 79 6.54 10.01 -7.83
N CYS A 80 5.69 9.58 -6.90
CA CYS A 80 4.24 9.63 -7.06
C CYS A 80 3.69 10.95 -6.54
N LYS A 81 3.32 11.86 -7.43
CA LYS A 81 2.82 13.17 -7.05
C LYS A 81 1.53 13.09 -6.23
N ASP A 82 0.64 12.18 -6.60
CA ASP A 82 -0.64 12.02 -5.90
C ASP A 82 -0.43 11.64 -4.45
N LEU A 83 0.60 10.84 -4.18
CA LEU A 83 0.90 10.41 -2.83
C LEU A 83 1.49 11.53 -1.98
N LEU A 84 2.35 12.36 -2.60
CA LEU A 84 3.06 13.43 -1.88
C LEU A 84 2.21 14.69 -1.70
N GLU A 85 1.19 14.84 -2.47
CA GLU A 85 0.24 15.94 -2.35
C GLU A 85 -0.88 15.57 -1.40
#